data_a2474e4590601ffd7b967bf29dc7f659
#
_entry.id   a2474e4590601ffd7b967bf29dc7f659
#
_cell.length_a   1.000
_cell.length_b   1.000
_cell.length_c   1.000
_cell.angle_alpha   90.00
_cell.angle_beta   90.00
_cell.angle_gamma   90.00
#
_symmetry.space_group_name_H-M   'P 1'
#
loop_
_entity.id
_entity.type
_entity.pdbx_description
1 polymer ?
#
loop_
_entity_poly.entity_id
_entity_poly.type
_entity_poly.pdbx_seq_one_letter_code
_entity_poly.pdbx_strand_id
1 'polypeptide(L)'
;DWFKSQRMIPPVTSPLDQSFEVCRRMTRQHAKSFYFSSFFLPHDKRKAAFAIYAFCRHADDLLDVNPDHALGEQRGQLSQLLDRLYRGQFEGLLFGEAFHRAISDYSIPKNCFEELIEGVCSDRGRVRIANFEMLSKYCYRVASVVGLMMSRIFGLSDPAGEKHAIELGTAMQLTNILRDIREDYERDRIYLPQDEMAKFGVTEDDIRDHRVHAAFVALMKFQIERARRFYQESEKGIPLLANDGSRFTVCAMRWIYAGILDEIEKSNHDVYRRRAGVSLPRKFRLAWRARRCCG
;
A
#
# COMPACT_ATOMS: atom_id res chain seq x y z
N ASP A 1 -4.10 -53.93 -14.61
CA ASP A 1 -4.83 -52.88 -15.33
C ASP A 1 -5.84 -52.08 -14.49
N TRP A 2 -5.75 -52.12 -13.16
CA TRP A 2 -6.64 -51.38 -12.25
C TRP A 2 -6.08 -50.02 -11.82
N PHE A 3 -4.91 -49.60 -12.31
CA PHE A 3 -4.22 -48.33 -11.95
C PHE A 3 -4.30 -47.21 -13.00
N LYS A 4 -5.12 -47.35 -14.04
CA LYS A 4 -5.18 -46.38 -15.16
C LYS A 4 -6.46 -45.53 -15.26
N SER A 5 -7.30 -45.42 -14.25
CA SER A 5 -8.55 -44.66 -14.36
C SER A 5 -8.95 -43.86 -13.16
N GLN A 6 -8.00 -43.18 -12.50
CA GLN A 6 -8.33 -42.00 -11.72
C GLN A 6 -7.79 -40.76 -12.46
N ARG A 7 -8.50 -40.31 -13.48
CA ARG A 7 -8.47 -38.89 -13.82
C ARG A 7 -8.96 -38.18 -12.59
N MET A 8 -8.03 -37.57 -11.81
CA MET A 8 -8.41 -36.64 -10.76
C MET A 8 -9.22 -35.55 -11.43
N ILE A 9 -10.54 -35.56 -11.22
CA ILE A 9 -11.41 -34.42 -11.48
C ILE A 9 -10.78 -33.30 -10.62
N PRO A 10 -10.29 -32.18 -11.23
CA PRO A 10 -9.78 -31.10 -10.39
C PRO A 10 -10.88 -30.71 -9.41
N PRO A 11 -10.57 -30.48 -8.14
CA PRO A 11 -11.59 -30.13 -7.16
C PRO A 11 -12.36 -28.92 -7.72
N VAL A 12 -13.68 -29.03 -7.76
CA VAL A 12 -14.56 -27.93 -8.15
C VAL A 12 -14.28 -26.83 -7.14
N THR A 13 -13.50 -25.82 -7.53
CA THR A 13 -13.20 -24.69 -6.68
C THR A 13 -14.47 -23.89 -6.47
N SER A 14 -14.84 -23.65 -5.20
CA SER A 14 -16.04 -22.86 -4.88
C SER A 14 -15.94 -21.46 -5.50
N PRO A 15 -17.07 -20.77 -5.75
CA PRO A 15 -17.05 -19.37 -6.18
C PRO A 15 -16.17 -18.49 -5.27
N LEU A 16 -16.21 -18.70 -3.96
CA LEU A 16 -15.39 -18.03 -2.98
C LEU A 16 -13.87 -18.30 -3.21
N ASP A 17 -13.48 -19.55 -3.48
CA ASP A 17 -12.07 -19.88 -3.76
C ASP A 17 -11.59 -19.23 -5.06
N GLN A 18 -12.44 -19.17 -6.06
CA GLN A 18 -12.14 -18.47 -7.31
C GLN A 18 -11.96 -16.97 -7.07
N SER A 19 -12.82 -16.37 -6.25
CA SER A 19 -12.73 -14.96 -5.86
C SER A 19 -11.43 -14.65 -5.10
N PHE A 20 -11.01 -15.50 -4.15
CA PHE A 20 -9.72 -15.36 -3.47
C PHE A 20 -8.52 -15.55 -4.42
N GLU A 21 -8.62 -16.43 -5.41
CA GLU A 21 -7.56 -16.62 -6.40
C GLU A 21 -7.40 -15.38 -7.29
N VAL A 22 -8.49 -14.69 -7.64
CA VAL A 22 -8.45 -13.38 -8.32
C VAL A 22 -7.68 -12.37 -7.48
N CYS A 23 -8.02 -12.24 -6.18
CA CYS A 23 -7.33 -11.33 -5.26
C CYS A 23 -5.82 -11.64 -5.15
N ARG A 24 -5.47 -12.92 -5.07
CA ARG A 24 -4.08 -13.38 -5.03
C ARG A 24 -3.31 -12.97 -6.29
N ARG A 25 -3.92 -13.17 -7.48
CA ARG A 25 -3.30 -12.79 -8.76
C ARG A 25 -3.09 -11.29 -8.88
N MET A 26 -4.10 -10.48 -8.53
CA MET A 26 -4.00 -9.02 -8.51
C MET A 26 -2.85 -8.57 -7.60
N THR A 27 -2.79 -9.11 -6.37
CA THR A 27 -1.72 -8.76 -5.41
C THR A 27 -0.33 -9.15 -5.93
N ARG A 28 -0.19 -10.35 -6.49
CA ARG A 28 1.07 -10.84 -7.07
C ARG A 28 1.56 -9.94 -8.21
N GLN A 29 0.66 -9.48 -9.06
CA GLN A 29 0.97 -8.66 -10.22
C GLN A 29 1.38 -7.25 -9.82
N HIS A 30 0.64 -6.60 -8.92
CA HIS A 30 0.76 -5.16 -8.65
C HIS A 30 1.51 -4.83 -7.35
N ALA A 31 1.56 -5.72 -6.36
CA ALA A 31 2.17 -5.48 -5.04
C ALA A 31 3.24 -6.51 -4.66
N LYS A 32 4.29 -6.64 -5.47
CA LYS A 32 5.33 -7.69 -5.34
C LYS A 32 5.99 -7.77 -3.95
N SER A 33 6.19 -6.63 -3.26
CA SER A 33 6.80 -6.61 -1.93
C SER A 33 5.82 -7.07 -0.86
N PHE A 34 4.57 -6.63 -0.93
CA PHE A 34 3.50 -7.10 -0.06
C PHE A 34 3.21 -8.59 -0.27
N TYR A 35 3.09 -9.03 -1.52
CA TYR A 35 2.92 -10.44 -1.85
C TYR A 35 4.05 -11.31 -1.26
N PHE A 36 5.31 -10.89 -1.39
CA PHE A 36 6.46 -11.59 -0.80
C PHE A 36 6.34 -11.71 0.72
N SER A 37 6.06 -10.59 1.42
CA SER A 37 5.98 -10.58 2.88
C SER A 37 4.78 -11.37 3.41
N SER A 38 3.69 -11.46 2.66
CA SER A 38 2.46 -12.15 3.04
C SER A 38 2.61 -13.67 3.14
N PHE A 39 3.68 -14.27 2.60
CA PHE A 39 3.91 -15.72 2.71
C PHE A 39 4.06 -16.21 4.16
N PHE A 40 4.41 -15.33 5.08
CA PHE A 40 4.55 -15.64 6.50
C PHE A 40 3.25 -15.54 7.30
N LEU A 41 2.19 -15.01 6.69
CA LEU A 41 0.86 -14.95 7.30
C LEU A 41 0.19 -16.34 7.33
N PRO A 42 -0.63 -16.61 8.34
CA PRO A 42 -1.61 -17.68 8.28
C PRO A 42 -2.45 -17.59 7.01
N HIS A 43 -2.86 -18.76 6.49
CA HIS A 43 -3.52 -18.85 5.18
C HIS A 43 -4.76 -17.94 5.07
N ASP A 44 -5.63 -17.93 6.08
CA ASP A 44 -6.87 -17.16 6.03
C ASP A 44 -6.62 -15.65 6.15
N LYS A 45 -5.69 -15.23 7.02
CA LYS A 45 -5.24 -13.84 7.11
C LYS A 45 -4.63 -13.35 5.79
N ARG A 46 -3.85 -14.20 5.13
CA ARG A 46 -3.25 -13.87 3.83
C ARG A 46 -4.32 -13.69 2.74
N LYS A 47 -5.31 -14.59 2.69
CA LYS A 47 -6.45 -14.47 1.76
C LYS A 47 -7.21 -13.17 2.00
N ALA A 48 -7.55 -12.86 3.25
CA ALA A 48 -8.24 -11.62 3.62
C ALA A 48 -7.43 -10.37 3.24
N ALA A 49 -6.13 -10.35 3.53
CA ALA A 49 -5.27 -9.24 3.17
C ALA A 49 -5.21 -9.00 1.64
N PHE A 50 -5.22 -10.07 0.83
CA PHE A 50 -5.30 -9.96 -0.62
C PHE A 50 -6.67 -9.43 -1.10
N ALA A 51 -7.75 -9.78 -0.41
CA ALA A 51 -9.09 -9.29 -0.74
C ALA A 51 -9.22 -7.78 -0.48
N ILE A 52 -8.67 -7.28 0.63
CA ILE A 52 -8.62 -5.84 0.90
C ILE A 52 -7.76 -5.12 -0.15
N TYR A 53 -6.59 -5.67 -0.48
CA TYR A 53 -5.73 -5.10 -1.53
C TYR A 53 -6.44 -5.05 -2.89
N ALA A 54 -7.23 -6.06 -3.24
CA ALA A 54 -7.97 -6.10 -4.50
C ALA A 54 -8.98 -4.94 -4.61
N PHE A 55 -9.67 -4.59 -3.53
CA PHE A 55 -10.54 -3.41 -3.50
C PHE A 55 -9.73 -2.11 -3.68
N CYS A 56 -8.62 -1.94 -2.94
CA CYS A 56 -7.78 -0.75 -3.08
C CYS A 56 -7.32 -0.58 -4.54
N ARG A 57 -6.85 -1.66 -5.15
CA ARG A 57 -6.41 -1.63 -6.56
C ARG A 57 -7.55 -1.35 -7.54
N HIS A 58 -8.73 -1.91 -7.30
CA HIS A 58 -9.90 -1.64 -8.11
C HIS A 58 -10.33 -0.17 -8.03
N ALA A 59 -10.26 0.44 -6.85
CA ALA A 59 -10.54 1.86 -6.66
C ALA A 59 -9.57 2.75 -7.46
N ASP A 60 -8.26 2.44 -7.40
CA ASP A 60 -7.24 3.13 -8.20
C ASP A 60 -7.51 3.00 -9.71
N ASP A 61 -7.73 1.76 -10.19
CA ASP A 61 -7.94 1.47 -11.61
C ASP A 61 -9.20 2.16 -12.17
N LEU A 62 -10.27 2.26 -11.38
CA LEU A 62 -11.51 2.90 -11.82
C LEU A 62 -11.33 4.39 -12.10
N LEU A 63 -10.47 5.06 -11.34
CA LEU A 63 -10.15 6.48 -11.53
C LEU A 63 -9.18 6.70 -12.69
N ASP A 64 -8.21 5.80 -12.88
CA ASP A 64 -7.20 5.93 -13.93
C ASP A 64 -7.76 5.66 -15.33
N VAL A 65 -8.76 4.76 -15.47
CA VAL A 65 -9.30 4.32 -16.79
C VAL A 65 -10.29 5.31 -17.38
N ASN A 66 -10.97 6.12 -16.60
CA ASN A 66 -12.04 7.02 -17.07
C ASN A 66 -11.76 8.50 -16.74
N PRO A 67 -10.72 9.11 -17.32
CA PRO A 67 -10.36 10.50 -17.01
C PRO A 67 -11.42 11.52 -17.44
N ASP A 68 -12.32 11.17 -18.36
CA ASP A 68 -13.35 12.08 -18.89
C ASP A 68 -14.63 12.10 -18.04
N HIS A 69 -14.83 11.16 -17.12
CA HIS A 69 -16.00 11.15 -16.25
C HIS A 69 -15.86 12.20 -15.13
N ALA A 70 -16.98 12.84 -14.77
CA ALA A 70 -16.97 13.80 -13.67
C ALA A 70 -16.50 13.12 -12.36
N LEU A 71 -15.59 13.76 -11.61
CA LEU A 71 -15.02 13.21 -10.37
C LEU A 71 -16.11 12.80 -9.37
N GLY A 72 -17.19 13.62 -9.27
CA GLY A 72 -18.33 13.31 -8.40
C GLY A 72 -19.06 12.03 -8.77
N GLU A 73 -19.13 11.71 -10.07
CA GLU A 73 -19.75 10.49 -10.56
C GLU A 73 -18.92 9.24 -10.20
N GLN A 74 -17.60 9.27 -10.43
CA GLN A 74 -16.71 8.17 -10.07
C GLN A 74 -16.65 7.91 -8.57
N ARG A 75 -16.62 8.99 -7.77
CA ARG A 75 -16.75 8.89 -6.31
C ARG A 75 -18.06 8.25 -5.90
N GLY A 76 -19.17 8.67 -6.52
CA GLY A 76 -20.51 8.09 -6.30
C GLY A 76 -20.54 6.60 -6.65
N GLN A 77 -19.94 6.20 -7.77
CA GLN A 77 -19.83 4.79 -8.19
C GLN A 77 -19.04 3.95 -7.18
N LEU A 78 -17.89 4.43 -6.69
CA LEU A 78 -17.08 3.74 -5.69
C LEU A 78 -17.84 3.62 -4.34
N SER A 79 -18.54 4.67 -3.92
CA SER A 79 -19.33 4.64 -2.69
C SER A 79 -20.50 3.67 -2.78
N GLN A 80 -21.24 3.65 -3.90
CA GLN A 80 -22.31 2.69 -4.15
C GLN A 80 -21.79 1.25 -4.23
N LEU A 81 -20.63 1.04 -4.88
CA LEU A 81 -19.97 -0.25 -4.91
C LEU A 81 -19.62 -0.74 -3.51
N LEU A 82 -19.03 0.12 -2.68
CA LEU A 82 -18.72 -0.21 -1.29
C LEU A 82 -19.97 -0.59 -0.50
N ASP A 83 -21.07 0.16 -0.65
CA ASP A 83 -22.36 -0.13 -0.02
C ASP A 83 -22.89 -1.49 -0.40
N ARG A 84 -22.86 -1.84 -1.70
CA ARG A 84 -23.27 -3.15 -2.21
C ARG A 84 -22.42 -4.27 -1.61
N LEU A 85 -21.11 -4.12 -1.59
CA LEU A 85 -20.17 -5.11 -1.05
C LEU A 85 -20.40 -5.36 0.44
N TYR A 86 -20.70 -4.33 1.23
CA TYR A 86 -21.05 -4.49 2.66
C TYR A 86 -22.39 -5.19 2.86
N ARG A 87 -23.33 -5.08 1.91
CA ARG A 87 -24.60 -5.80 1.92
C ARG A 87 -24.53 -7.23 1.34
N GLY A 88 -23.33 -7.70 0.94
CA GLY A 88 -23.15 -9.00 0.31
C GLY A 88 -23.66 -9.06 -1.14
N GLN A 89 -23.73 -7.92 -1.82
CA GLN A 89 -24.14 -7.80 -3.21
C GLN A 89 -22.89 -7.58 -4.09
N PHE A 90 -22.36 -8.64 -4.62
CA PHE A 90 -21.07 -8.62 -5.35
C PHE A 90 -21.16 -9.11 -6.80
N GLU A 91 -22.36 -9.21 -7.38
CA GLU A 91 -22.56 -9.63 -8.78
C GLU A 91 -21.76 -8.73 -9.72
N GLY A 92 -21.06 -9.36 -10.66
CA GLY A 92 -20.20 -8.68 -11.63
C GLY A 92 -18.80 -8.32 -11.13
N LEU A 93 -18.47 -8.62 -9.87
CA LEU A 93 -17.16 -8.38 -9.27
C LEU A 93 -16.46 -9.68 -8.91
N LEU A 94 -15.42 -10.04 -9.65
CA LEU A 94 -14.70 -11.29 -9.45
C LEU A 94 -14.04 -11.43 -8.07
N PHE A 95 -13.69 -10.32 -7.41
CA PHE A 95 -13.11 -10.28 -6.08
C PHE A 95 -14.15 -10.03 -4.96
N GLY A 96 -15.42 -9.79 -5.33
CA GLY A 96 -16.43 -9.25 -4.41
C GLY A 96 -16.78 -10.19 -3.26
N GLU A 97 -16.92 -11.51 -3.52
CA GLU A 97 -17.24 -12.49 -2.49
C GLU A 97 -16.08 -12.62 -1.47
N ALA A 98 -14.82 -12.66 -1.96
CA ALA A 98 -13.64 -12.68 -1.09
C ALA A 98 -13.54 -11.41 -0.23
N PHE A 99 -13.84 -10.24 -0.82
CA PHE A 99 -13.86 -8.98 -0.09
C PHE A 99 -14.93 -8.99 1.01
N HIS A 100 -16.17 -9.34 0.67
CA HIS A 100 -17.26 -9.42 1.64
C HIS A 100 -16.92 -10.38 2.80
N ARG A 101 -16.36 -11.54 2.48
CA ARG A 101 -15.89 -12.50 3.48
C ARG A 101 -14.80 -11.89 4.39
N ALA A 102 -13.82 -11.19 3.83
CA ALA A 102 -12.74 -10.58 4.60
C ALA A 102 -13.26 -9.47 5.55
N ILE A 103 -14.12 -8.57 5.08
CA ILE A 103 -14.65 -7.50 5.94
C ILE A 103 -15.54 -8.06 7.07
N SER A 104 -16.27 -9.14 6.80
CA SER A 104 -17.14 -9.79 7.80
C SER A 104 -16.33 -10.54 8.85
N ASP A 105 -15.36 -11.39 8.45
CA ASP A 105 -14.56 -12.21 9.35
C ASP A 105 -13.69 -11.37 10.29
N TYR A 106 -13.20 -10.22 9.81
CA TYR A 106 -12.28 -9.35 10.56
C TYR A 106 -12.93 -8.05 11.04
N SER A 107 -14.23 -7.90 10.89
CA SER A 107 -14.99 -6.71 11.33
C SER A 107 -14.33 -5.41 10.88
N ILE A 108 -13.94 -5.32 9.59
CA ILE A 108 -13.24 -4.16 9.06
C ILE A 108 -14.22 -3.00 8.92
N PRO A 109 -13.94 -1.81 9.53
CA PRO A 109 -14.86 -0.69 9.51
C PRO A 109 -14.99 -0.07 8.11
N LYS A 110 -16.22 0.23 7.69
CA LYS A 110 -16.51 0.83 6.38
C LYS A 110 -15.88 2.19 6.19
N ASN A 111 -15.79 3.00 7.25
CA ASN A 111 -15.22 4.35 7.20
C ASN A 111 -13.74 4.36 6.74
N CYS A 112 -12.97 3.27 6.96
CA CYS A 112 -11.62 3.17 6.42
C CYS A 112 -11.61 3.17 4.88
N PHE A 113 -12.57 2.50 4.26
CA PHE A 113 -12.72 2.50 2.80
C PHE A 113 -13.28 3.82 2.28
N GLU A 114 -14.17 4.47 3.03
CA GLU A 114 -14.69 5.80 2.70
C GLU A 114 -13.56 6.82 2.66
N GLU A 115 -12.67 6.83 3.66
CA GLU A 115 -11.47 7.67 3.66
C GLU A 115 -10.50 7.33 2.51
N LEU A 116 -10.34 6.02 2.19
CA LEU A 116 -9.54 5.62 1.04
C LEU A 116 -10.10 6.17 -0.27
N ILE A 117 -11.42 6.07 -0.48
CA ILE A 117 -12.09 6.63 -1.67
C ILE A 117 -11.85 8.14 -1.78
N GLU A 118 -11.97 8.88 -0.67
CA GLU A 118 -11.64 10.32 -0.64
C GLU A 118 -10.17 10.57 -1.02
N GLY A 119 -9.26 9.72 -0.55
CA GLY A 119 -7.83 9.81 -0.84
C GLY A 119 -7.53 9.61 -2.32
N VAL A 120 -7.99 8.51 -2.91
CA VAL A 120 -7.75 8.23 -4.34
C VAL A 120 -8.46 9.24 -5.25
N CYS A 121 -9.66 9.73 -4.87
CA CYS A 121 -10.32 10.80 -5.60
C CYS A 121 -9.51 12.12 -5.59
N SER A 122 -8.73 12.37 -4.53
CA SER A 122 -7.87 13.56 -4.45
C SER A 122 -6.66 13.52 -5.39
N ASP A 123 -6.35 12.36 -5.95
CA ASP A 123 -5.24 12.16 -6.91
C ASP A 123 -5.62 12.53 -8.35
N ARG A 124 -6.86 12.95 -8.58
CA ARG A 124 -7.30 13.25 -9.93
C ARG A 124 -6.88 14.64 -10.38
N GLY A 125 -6.33 14.69 -11.60
CA GLY A 125 -5.87 15.94 -12.22
C GLY A 125 -4.54 16.43 -11.64
N ARG A 126 -4.37 17.75 -11.67
CA ARG A 126 -3.17 18.40 -11.16
C ARG A 126 -3.12 18.35 -9.64
N VAL A 127 -2.08 17.71 -9.08
CA VAL A 127 -1.85 17.65 -7.63
C VAL A 127 -0.62 18.45 -7.26
N ARG A 128 -0.79 19.39 -6.31
CA ARG A 128 0.29 20.17 -5.70
C ARG A 128 -0.01 20.30 -4.21
N ILE A 129 0.83 19.71 -3.39
CA ILE A 129 0.66 19.68 -1.93
C ILE A 129 1.31 20.92 -1.32
N ALA A 130 0.55 21.78 -0.65
CA ALA A 130 1.06 23.04 -0.16
C ALA A 130 2.09 22.88 0.97
N ASN A 131 1.84 21.98 1.92
CA ASN A 131 2.66 21.78 3.13
C ASN A 131 2.58 20.34 3.64
N PHE A 132 3.39 20.03 4.68
CA PHE A 132 3.42 18.68 5.25
C PHE A 132 2.12 18.27 5.94
N GLU A 133 1.33 19.18 6.47
CA GLU A 133 0.02 18.85 7.06
C GLU A 133 -0.93 18.27 6.00
N MET A 134 -1.00 18.89 4.82
CA MET A 134 -1.77 18.37 3.69
C MET A 134 -1.22 17.04 3.19
N LEU A 135 0.11 16.88 3.12
CA LEU A 135 0.73 15.63 2.76
C LEU A 135 0.40 14.52 3.77
N SER A 136 0.43 14.82 5.06
CA SER A 136 0.09 13.88 6.12
C SER A 136 -1.37 13.40 6.01
N LYS A 137 -2.31 14.32 5.73
CA LYS A 137 -3.71 13.98 5.49
C LYS A 137 -3.88 13.08 4.27
N TYR A 138 -3.16 13.37 3.18
CA TYR A 138 -3.14 12.51 2.01
C TYR A 138 -2.60 11.11 2.33
N CYS A 139 -1.43 11.00 2.97
CA CYS A 139 -0.85 9.73 3.38
C CYS A 139 -1.79 8.93 4.29
N TYR A 140 -2.50 9.59 5.20
CA TYR A 140 -3.50 8.96 6.04
C TYR A 140 -4.58 8.29 5.20
N ARG A 141 -5.14 9.00 4.22
CA ARG A 141 -6.25 8.53 3.40
C ARG A 141 -5.86 7.37 2.48
N VAL A 142 -4.69 7.43 1.83
CA VAL A 142 -4.32 6.41 0.83
C VAL A 142 -3.50 5.25 1.38
N ALA A 143 -2.93 5.36 2.58
CA ALA A 143 -2.05 4.34 3.13
C ALA A 143 -2.31 4.00 4.60
N SER A 144 -2.48 5.00 5.48
CA SER A 144 -2.65 4.72 6.91
C SER A 144 -3.96 3.99 7.20
N VAL A 145 -5.06 4.34 6.51
CA VAL A 145 -6.33 3.60 6.64
C VAL A 145 -6.20 2.15 6.18
N VAL A 146 -5.34 1.87 5.18
CA VAL A 146 -5.01 0.50 4.77
C VAL A 146 -4.27 -0.22 5.91
N GLY A 147 -3.33 0.47 6.57
CA GLY A 147 -2.67 -0.04 7.78
C GLY A 147 -3.67 -0.40 8.89
N LEU A 148 -4.67 0.44 9.12
CA LEU A 148 -5.75 0.18 10.09
C LEU A 148 -6.59 -1.05 9.70
N MET A 149 -6.99 -1.18 8.43
CA MET A 149 -7.69 -2.37 7.93
C MET A 149 -6.86 -3.64 8.11
N MET A 150 -5.58 -3.59 7.77
CA MET A 150 -4.66 -4.71 7.92
C MET A 150 -4.41 -5.08 9.39
N SER A 151 -4.40 -4.09 10.32
CA SER A 151 -4.23 -4.37 11.75
C SER A 151 -5.37 -5.22 12.33
N ARG A 152 -6.61 -5.09 11.81
CA ARG A 152 -7.73 -5.98 12.16
C ARG A 152 -7.46 -7.42 11.73
N ILE A 153 -6.95 -7.61 10.51
CA ILE A 153 -6.59 -8.94 9.99
C ILE A 153 -5.41 -9.53 10.76
N PHE A 154 -4.40 -8.73 11.07
CA PHE A 154 -3.17 -9.19 11.74
C PHE A 154 -3.37 -9.44 13.23
N GLY A 155 -4.51 -9.06 13.79
CA GLY A 155 -4.88 -9.34 15.17
C GLY A 155 -4.18 -8.40 16.14
N LEU A 156 -4.52 -7.12 16.06
CA LEU A 156 -4.06 -6.11 17.01
C LEU A 156 -4.71 -6.36 18.37
N SER A 157 -3.89 -6.55 19.39
CA SER A 157 -4.33 -6.89 20.76
C SER A 157 -4.70 -5.66 21.59
N ASP A 158 -4.20 -4.48 21.24
CA ASP A 158 -4.42 -3.23 21.96
C ASP A 158 -4.73 -2.11 20.97
N PRO A 159 -5.86 -1.39 21.11
CA PRO A 159 -6.19 -0.23 20.27
C PRO A 159 -5.10 0.84 20.20
N ALA A 160 -4.25 0.97 21.22
CA ALA A 160 -3.09 1.87 21.19
C ALA A 160 -2.13 1.57 20.01
N GLY A 161 -2.15 0.36 19.49
CA GLY A 161 -1.38 -0.05 18.31
C GLY A 161 -1.87 0.57 16.99
N GLU A 162 -3.09 1.09 16.92
CA GLU A 162 -3.63 1.75 15.71
C GLU A 162 -2.78 2.95 15.30
N LYS A 163 -2.27 3.72 16.27
CA LYS A 163 -1.33 4.82 16.01
C LYS A 163 -0.11 4.34 15.23
N HIS A 164 0.44 3.19 15.59
CA HIS A 164 1.64 2.64 14.94
C HIS A 164 1.35 2.05 13.56
N ALA A 165 0.13 1.55 13.33
CA ALA A 165 -0.33 1.16 12.00
C ALA A 165 -0.45 2.39 11.07
N ILE A 166 -0.95 3.53 11.58
CA ILE A 166 -0.99 4.81 10.89
C ILE A 166 0.42 5.29 10.53
N GLU A 167 1.34 5.24 11.48
CA GLU A 167 2.75 5.63 11.28
C GLU A 167 3.43 4.78 10.20
N LEU A 168 3.20 3.46 10.20
CA LEU A 168 3.73 2.57 9.16
C LEU A 168 3.16 2.90 7.79
N GLY A 169 1.85 3.10 7.69
CA GLY A 169 1.19 3.51 6.43
C GLY A 169 1.76 4.81 5.90
N THR A 170 1.90 5.82 6.76
CA THR A 170 2.52 7.11 6.42
C THR A 170 3.96 6.94 5.93
N ALA A 171 4.80 6.15 6.63
CA ALA A 171 6.18 5.89 6.23
C ALA A 171 6.27 5.22 4.85
N MET A 172 5.40 4.25 4.60
CA MET A 172 5.35 3.54 3.32
C MET A 172 4.91 4.47 2.18
N GLN A 173 3.93 5.34 2.41
CA GLN A 173 3.47 6.29 1.39
C GLN A 173 4.51 7.38 1.12
N LEU A 174 5.17 7.92 2.14
CA LEU A 174 6.30 8.83 1.95
C LEU A 174 7.40 8.17 1.11
N THR A 175 7.69 6.89 1.37
CA THR A 175 8.67 6.12 0.57
C THR A 175 8.23 5.98 -0.89
N ASN A 176 6.95 5.71 -1.16
CA ASN A 176 6.41 5.66 -2.51
C ASN A 176 6.57 7.01 -3.22
N ILE A 177 6.19 8.11 -2.58
CA ILE A 177 6.31 9.47 -3.11
C ILE A 177 7.76 9.78 -3.49
N LEU A 178 8.73 9.46 -2.62
CA LEU A 178 10.13 9.71 -2.89
C LEU A 178 10.72 8.83 -4.00
N ARG A 179 10.17 7.64 -4.18
CA ARG A 179 10.58 6.70 -5.24
C ARG A 179 10.01 7.07 -6.60
N ASP A 180 8.78 7.58 -6.62
CA ASP A 180 7.96 7.68 -7.82
C ASP A 180 7.83 9.13 -8.34
N ILE A 181 8.71 10.07 -7.92
CA ILE A 181 8.67 11.51 -8.29
C ILE A 181 8.55 11.70 -9.81
N ARG A 182 9.23 10.89 -10.61
CA ARG A 182 9.17 10.97 -12.07
C ARG A 182 7.80 10.54 -12.58
N GLU A 183 7.35 9.35 -12.20
CA GLU A 183 6.06 8.80 -12.65
C GLU A 183 4.87 9.65 -12.19
N ASP A 184 4.97 10.26 -11.00
CA ASP A 184 3.97 11.19 -10.48
C ASP A 184 3.94 12.48 -11.29
N TYR A 185 5.11 13.04 -11.62
CA TYR A 185 5.18 14.25 -12.44
C TYR A 185 4.63 14.03 -13.87
N GLU A 186 4.88 12.87 -14.48
CA GLU A 186 4.32 12.50 -15.79
C GLU A 186 2.77 12.46 -15.78
N ARG A 187 2.15 12.40 -14.58
CA ARG A 187 0.70 12.47 -14.34
C ARG A 187 0.24 13.82 -13.80
N ASP A 188 1.07 14.86 -13.90
CA ASP A 188 0.86 16.21 -13.36
C ASP A 188 0.68 16.25 -11.83
N ARG A 189 1.38 15.36 -11.11
CA ARG A 189 1.31 15.24 -9.65
C ARG A 189 2.66 15.52 -9.01
N ILE A 190 2.71 16.42 -8.01
CA ILE A 190 3.85 16.66 -7.14
C ILE A 190 3.37 16.59 -5.70
N TYR A 191 3.78 15.52 -5.00
CA TYR A 191 3.43 15.30 -3.59
C TYR A 191 4.45 15.89 -2.63
N LEU A 192 5.64 16.30 -3.10
CA LEU A 192 6.59 17.04 -2.28
C LEU A 192 5.97 18.38 -1.84
N PRO A 193 5.96 18.72 -0.53
CA PRO A 193 5.38 19.96 -0.05
C PRO A 193 6.01 21.18 -0.69
N GLN A 194 5.19 22.07 -1.24
CA GLN A 194 5.64 23.24 -1.99
C GLN A 194 6.43 24.22 -1.10
N ASP A 195 6.01 24.40 0.15
CA ASP A 195 6.73 25.22 1.15
C ASP A 195 8.14 24.66 1.45
N GLU A 196 8.26 23.33 1.49
CA GLU A 196 9.54 22.68 1.72
C GLU A 196 10.41 22.70 0.45
N MET A 197 9.83 22.51 -0.73
CA MET A 197 10.54 22.71 -2.00
C MET A 197 11.12 24.12 -2.06
N ALA A 198 10.31 25.13 -1.78
CA ALA A 198 10.75 26.53 -1.75
C ALA A 198 11.85 26.77 -0.70
N LYS A 199 11.71 26.21 0.50
CA LYS A 199 12.71 26.31 1.58
C LYS A 199 14.07 25.77 1.17
N PHE A 200 14.12 24.69 0.40
CA PHE A 200 15.36 24.09 -0.09
C PHE A 200 15.83 24.69 -1.43
N GLY A 201 15.05 25.57 -2.07
CA GLY A 201 15.36 26.14 -3.37
C GLY A 201 15.19 25.14 -4.53
N VAL A 202 14.21 24.24 -4.41
CA VAL A 202 13.82 23.30 -5.46
C VAL A 202 12.54 23.79 -6.11
N THR A 203 12.52 23.83 -7.44
CA THR A 203 11.41 24.32 -8.25
C THR A 203 10.68 23.18 -8.97
N GLU A 204 9.49 23.43 -9.49
CA GLU A 204 8.78 22.49 -10.36
C GLU A 204 9.57 22.22 -11.66
N ASP A 205 10.30 23.24 -12.17
CA ASP A 205 11.17 23.09 -13.34
C ASP A 205 12.33 22.13 -13.08
N ASP A 206 12.84 22.05 -11.85
CA ASP A 206 13.87 21.07 -11.51
C ASP A 206 13.34 19.64 -11.56
N ILE A 207 12.07 19.44 -11.14
CA ILE A 207 11.41 18.12 -11.24
C ILE A 207 11.14 17.78 -12.71
N ARG A 208 10.59 18.72 -13.49
CA ARG A 208 10.31 18.56 -14.91
C ARG A 208 11.56 18.16 -15.70
N ASP A 209 12.65 18.86 -15.45
CA ASP A 209 13.91 18.71 -16.20
C ASP A 209 14.82 17.63 -15.59
N HIS A 210 14.31 16.88 -14.59
CA HIS A 210 15.03 15.79 -13.92
C HIS A 210 16.39 16.22 -13.32
N ARG A 211 16.45 17.42 -12.72
CA ARG A 211 17.70 18.01 -12.21
C ARG A 211 18.02 17.49 -10.82
N VAL A 212 19.13 16.74 -10.71
CA VAL A 212 19.66 16.27 -9.42
C VAL A 212 20.81 17.17 -8.98
N HIS A 213 20.50 18.33 -8.43
CA HIS A 213 21.49 19.28 -7.90
C HIS A 213 21.52 19.25 -6.35
N ALA A 214 22.46 19.98 -5.74
CA ALA A 214 22.68 19.95 -4.29
C ALA A 214 21.43 20.26 -3.46
N ALA A 215 20.60 21.21 -3.89
CA ALA A 215 19.35 21.57 -3.21
C ALA A 215 18.33 20.45 -3.28
N PHE A 216 18.15 19.79 -4.44
CA PHE A 216 17.28 18.63 -4.57
C PHE A 216 17.74 17.48 -3.66
N VAL A 217 19.03 17.18 -3.63
CA VAL A 217 19.61 16.17 -2.74
C VAL A 217 19.36 16.51 -1.27
N ALA A 218 19.47 17.77 -0.88
CA ALA A 218 19.18 18.22 0.49
C ALA A 218 17.71 18.02 0.86
N LEU A 219 16.78 18.38 -0.04
CA LEU A 219 15.34 18.11 0.13
C LEU A 219 15.06 16.61 0.26
N MET A 220 15.63 15.78 -0.60
CA MET A 220 15.46 14.33 -0.56
C MET A 220 15.95 13.74 0.75
N LYS A 221 17.11 14.14 1.24
CA LYS A 221 17.63 13.70 2.55
C LYS A 221 16.70 14.08 3.69
N PHE A 222 16.17 15.30 3.69
CA PHE A 222 15.21 15.76 4.69
C PHE A 222 13.94 14.90 4.69
N GLN A 223 13.41 14.60 3.52
CA GLN A 223 12.20 13.75 3.38
C GLN A 223 12.46 12.29 3.76
N ILE A 224 13.63 11.74 3.39
CA ILE A 224 14.05 10.38 3.76
C ILE A 224 14.15 10.25 5.27
N GLU A 225 14.76 11.24 5.94
CA GLU A 225 14.88 11.25 7.40
C GLU A 225 13.50 11.28 8.09
N ARG A 226 12.56 12.06 7.52
CA ARG A 226 11.16 12.06 7.98
C ARG A 226 10.53 10.68 7.85
N ALA A 227 10.62 10.03 6.69
CA ALA A 227 10.08 8.70 6.48
C ALA A 227 10.70 7.68 7.46
N ARG A 228 12.01 7.75 7.71
CA ARG A 228 12.70 6.88 8.67
C ARG A 228 12.18 7.05 10.10
N ARG A 229 11.88 8.28 10.53
CA ARG A 229 11.28 8.53 11.86
C ARG A 229 9.92 7.85 11.99
N PHE A 230 9.06 7.94 10.97
CA PHE A 230 7.78 7.22 10.97
C PHE A 230 7.98 5.69 11.02
N TYR A 231 8.98 5.13 10.30
CA TYR A 231 9.31 3.70 10.43
C TYR A 231 9.75 3.33 11.85
N GLN A 232 10.55 4.15 12.51
CA GLN A 232 11.01 3.90 13.89
C GLN A 232 9.83 3.91 14.86
N GLU A 233 8.96 4.90 14.78
CA GLU A 233 7.76 4.97 15.63
C GLU A 233 6.82 3.79 15.41
N SER A 234 6.65 3.35 14.17
CA SER A 234 5.79 2.21 13.83
C SER A 234 6.27 0.88 14.44
N GLU A 235 7.56 0.71 14.73
CA GLU A 235 8.10 -0.51 15.34
C GLU A 235 7.48 -0.83 16.71
N LYS A 236 7.07 0.20 17.45
CA LYS A 236 6.43 0.06 18.77
C LYS A 236 5.10 -0.69 18.71
N GLY A 237 4.44 -0.71 17.56
CA GLY A 237 3.17 -1.44 17.34
C GLY A 237 3.34 -2.92 16.99
N ILE A 238 4.53 -3.33 16.53
CA ILE A 238 4.75 -4.71 16.09
C ILE A 238 4.50 -5.75 17.22
N PRO A 239 4.96 -5.54 18.46
CA PRO A 239 4.68 -6.45 19.56
C PRO A 239 3.19 -6.58 19.91
N LEU A 240 2.35 -5.64 19.50
CA LEU A 240 0.91 -5.64 19.77
C LEU A 240 0.11 -6.46 18.74
N LEU A 241 0.74 -6.95 17.68
CA LEU A 241 0.12 -7.84 16.71
C LEU A 241 0.16 -9.30 17.17
N ALA A 242 -0.69 -10.15 16.57
CA ALA A 242 -0.69 -11.58 16.86
C ALA A 242 0.65 -12.24 16.51
N ASN A 243 1.13 -13.12 17.39
CA ASN A 243 2.39 -13.86 17.20
C ASN A 243 2.16 -15.18 16.45
N ASP A 244 1.55 -15.08 15.27
CA ASP A 244 1.20 -16.21 14.40
C ASP A 244 1.81 -16.10 12.99
N GLY A 245 2.85 -15.28 12.86
CA GLY A 245 3.45 -14.85 11.60
C GLY A 245 3.05 -13.42 11.20
N SER A 246 2.02 -12.82 11.82
CA SER A 246 1.60 -11.44 11.56
C SER A 246 2.68 -10.43 11.93
N ARG A 247 3.27 -10.55 13.13
CA ARG A 247 4.41 -9.71 13.57
C ARG A 247 5.54 -9.74 12.57
N PHE A 248 5.96 -10.94 12.20
CA PHE A 248 7.06 -11.14 11.28
C PHE A 248 6.75 -10.55 9.90
N THR A 249 5.53 -10.73 9.39
CA THR A 249 5.08 -10.15 8.12
C THR A 249 5.21 -8.63 8.12
N VAL A 250 4.69 -7.96 9.15
CA VAL A 250 4.74 -6.50 9.28
C VAL A 250 6.19 -6.01 9.41
N CYS A 251 7.00 -6.70 10.23
CA CYS A 251 8.42 -6.39 10.37
C CYS A 251 9.17 -6.54 9.04
N ALA A 252 8.94 -7.62 8.30
CA ALA A 252 9.55 -7.83 6.99
C ALA A 252 9.12 -6.74 5.98
N MET A 253 7.83 -6.39 5.96
CA MET A 253 7.34 -5.28 5.12
C MET A 253 8.03 -3.96 5.46
N ARG A 254 8.08 -3.62 6.75
CA ARG A 254 8.75 -2.41 7.25
C ARG A 254 10.20 -2.35 6.76
N TRP A 255 10.98 -3.44 6.92
CA TRP A 255 12.37 -3.48 6.49
C TRP A 255 12.54 -3.42 4.97
N ILE A 256 11.69 -4.12 4.22
CA ILE A 256 11.75 -4.13 2.75
C ILE A 256 11.41 -2.75 2.18
N TYR A 257 10.38 -2.08 2.71
CA TYR A 257 10.01 -0.74 2.24
C TYR A 257 11.03 0.31 2.66
N ALA A 258 11.51 0.30 3.89
CA ALA A 258 12.60 1.19 4.31
C ALA A 258 13.89 0.97 3.48
N GLY A 259 14.13 -0.25 3.03
CA GLY A 259 15.23 -0.58 2.12
C GLY A 259 15.14 0.11 0.76
N ILE A 260 13.98 0.61 0.34
CA ILE A 260 13.83 1.44 -0.87
C ILE A 260 14.52 2.79 -0.66
N LEU A 261 14.40 3.38 0.53
CA LEU A 261 15.09 4.64 0.88
C LEU A 261 16.62 4.49 0.77
N ASP A 262 17.15 3.33 1.22
CA ASP A 262 18.58 3.06 1.08
C ASP A 262 19.01 2.93 -0.40
N GLU A 263 18.14 2.41 -1.28
CA GLU A 263 18.42 2.34 -2.72
C GLU A 263 18.38 3.73 -3.38
N ILE A 264 17.49 4.62 -2.92
CA ILE A 264 17.46 6.03 -3.35
C ILE A 264 18.78 6.73 -2.97
N GLU A 265 19.24 6.57 -1.73
CA GLU A 265 20.51 7.15 -1.28
C GLU A 265 21.72 6.60 -2.07
N LYS A 266 21.76 5.28 -2.34
CA LYS A 266 22.82 4.65 -3.14
C LYS A 266 22.88 5.15 -4.58
N SER A 267 21.74 5.56 -5.13
CA SER A 267 21.69 6.19 -6.46
C SER A 267 22.06 7.68 -6.44
N ASN A 268 22.64 8.20 -5.34
CA ASN A 268 22.87 9.63 -5.12
C ASN A 268 21.57 10.46 -5.25
N HIS A 269 20.45 9.90 -4.82
CA HIS A 269 19.10 10.49 -4.87
C HIS A 269 18.57 10.70 -6.31
N ASP A 270 19.20 10.09 -7.32
CA ASP A 270 18.69 10.10 -8.69
C ASP A 270 17.55 9.06 -8.83
N VAL A 271 16.33 9.57 -8.69
CA VAL A 271 15.08 8.79 -8.83
C VAL A 271 14.52 8.86 -10.26
N TYR A 272 15.14 9.62 -11.13
CA TYR A 272 14.68 9.84 -12.51
C TYR A 272 15.18 8.80 -13.50
N ARG A 273 16.43 8.33 -13.35
CA ARG A 273 17.03 7.35 -14.27
C ARG A 273 16.46 5.96 -14.11
N ARG A 274 16.22 5.55 -12.87
CA ARG A 274 15.73 4.22 -12.54
C ARG A 274 14.89 4.27 -11.28
N ARG A 275 13.73 3.66 -11.35
CA ARG A 275 12.87 3.46 -10.17
C ARG A 275 13.58 2.63 -9.11
N ALA A 276 13.75 3.18 -7.92
CA ALA A 276 14.41 2.50 -6.82
C ALA A 276 13.59 1.28 -6.35
N GLY A 277 14.27 0.17 -6.11
CA GLY A 277 13.59 -1.05 -5.67
C GLY A 277 14.54 -2.04 -5.02
N VAL A 278 14.02 -2.82 -4.09
CA VAL A 278 14.77 -3.85 -3.38
C VAL A 278 14.78 -5.13 -4.19
N SER A 279 15.97 -5.62 -4.56
CA SER A 279 16.15 -6.87 -5.29
C SER A 279 15.70 -8.08 -4.47
N LEU A 280 15.34 -9.18 -5.13
CA LEU A 280 14.88 -10.38 -4.44
C LEU A 280 15.88 -10.92 -3.40
N PRO A 281 17.19 -11.05 -3.69
CA PRO A 281 18.17 -11.47 -2.67
C PRO A 281 18.22 -10.52 -1.47
N ARG A 282 18.08 -9.21 -1.72
CA ARG A 282 18.04 -8.22 -0.65
C ARG A 282 16.76 -8.31 0.18
N LYS A 283 15.60 -8.62 -0.43
CA LYS A 283 14.35 -8.88 0.31
C LYS A 283 14.51 -10.05 1.29
N PHE A 284 15.14 -11.14 0.87
CA PHE A 284 15.43 -12.26 1.77
C PHE A 284 16.37 -11.86 2.92
N ARG A 285 17.42 -11.08 2.65
CA ARG A 285 18.31 -10.58 3.70
C ARG A 285 17.60 -9.68 4.71
N LEU A 286 16.74 -8.78 4.23
CA LEU A 286 15.97 -7.88 5.08
C LEU A 286 14.92 -8.64 5.89
N ALA A 287 14.23 -9.61 5.30
CA ALA A 287 13.31 -10.50 6.01
C ALA A 287 14.03 -11.32 7.08
N TRP A 288 15.23 -11.82 6.80
CA TRP A 288 16.04 -12.53 7.80
C TRP A 288 16.46 -11.62 8.96
N ARG A 289 16.81 -10.35 8.66
CA ARG A 289 17.07 -9.33 9.70
C ARG A 289 15.84 -9.05 10.55
N ALA A 290 14.65 -8.99 9.92
CA ALA A 290 13.37 -8.80 10.60
C ALA A 290 13.13 -9.89 11.68
N ARG A 291 13.56 -11.13 11.45
CA ARG A 291 13.43 -12.24 12.41
C ARG A 291 14.12 -11.98 13.75
N ARG A 292 15.21 -11.18 13.76
CA ARG A 292 15.93 -10.83 14.98
C ARG A 292 15.28 -9.72 15.80
N CYS A 293 14.39 -8.95 15.18
CA CYS A 293 13.71 -7.81 15.78
C CYS A 293 12.30 -8.15 16.29
N CYS A 294 11.77 -9.32 15.91
CA CYS A 294 10.40 -9.74 16.24
C CYS A 294 10.34 -10.94 17.21
N GLY A 295 11.50 -11.37 17.73
CA GLY A 295 11.64 -12.43 18.73
C GLY A 295 11.44 -11.93 20.15
#